data_fc042b13b1073d6e84ffc62ef677310b
#
_entry.id   fc042b13b1073d6e84ffc62ef677310b
#
_cell.length_a   1.000
_cell.length_b   1.000
_cell.length_c   1.000
_cell.angle_alpha   90.00
_cell.angle_beta   90.00
_cell.angle_gamma   90.00
#
_symmetry.space_group_name_H-M   'P 1'
#
loop_
_entity.id
_entity.type
_entity.pdbx_description
1 polymer ?
#
loop_
_entity_poly.entity_id
_entity_poly.type
_entity_poly.pdbx_seq_one_letter_code
_entity_poly.pdbx_strand_id
1 'polypeptide(L)'
;MRIASAASAFPKHYYTQKVLLERLQDYWGDQLKNPLLLARLHRNVTVDGRYLAVPAEEYVDIKTWGQANDIWIRVAQELGEQALCLALHKAGLKTEDLGCLLFTTVTGVASPSIDALLINRMGLPANIRRTPIFGLGCVAGAAGIARASDYVRAYPKQTAAVVSVELCSLTLQREDLSVANLISSGLFADGAAAAIVTGKDFESNGTDITGPKILATRSIFYPSTEEMMGWNISEKGFRIILSTEVPTLIRENLGRDVNAFLADQGYKRSDLKSFVLHTGGPKVLDASADALGLHNGELDASWDCLRKVGNLSSASVLCVLEDVMKNRRPEPGTLGLLAAMGPGFCSELVLLQW
;
A
#
# COMPACT_ATOMS: atom_id res chain seq x y z
N MET A 1 0.24 -0.39 22.64
CA MET A 1 -0.29 -0.89 21.37
C MET A 1 0.84 -1.29 20.44
N ARG A 2 0.63 -2.35 19.65
CA ARG A 2 1.68 -2.93 18.81
C ARG A 2 1.11 -3.35 17.45
N ILE A 3 1.96 -3.42 16.45
CA ILE A 3 1.65 -4.14 15.20
C ILE A 3 2.04 -5.59 15.46
N ALA A 4 1.04 -6.45 15.69
CA ALA A 4 1.28 -7.86 16.02
C ALA A 4 1.83 -8.65 14.83
N SER A 5 1.33 -8.34 13.62
CA SER A 5 1.76 -9.00 12.39
C SER A 5 1.49 -8.14 11.17
N ALA A 6 2.16 -8.48 10.06
CA ALA A 6 1.82 -8.08 8.71
C ALA A 6 1.94 -9.27 7.77
N ALA A 7 1.09 -9.33 6.73
CA ALA A 7 1.12 -10.38 5.73
C ALA A 7 0.60 -9.89 4.39
N SER A 8 1.20 -10.37 3.31
CA SER A 8 0.82 -10.05 1.94
C SER A 8 0.19 -11.26 1.23
N ALA A 9 -0.70 -10.99 0.28
CA ALA A 9 -1.26 -11.97 -0.62
C ALA A 9 -1.25 -11.44 -2.05
N PHE A 10 -0.96 -12.31 -3.01
CA PHE A 10 -0.82 -11.94 -4.40
C PHE A 10 -1.72 -12.81 -5.29
N PRO A 11 -2.19 -12.29 -6.44
CA PRO A 11 -2.82 -13.12 -7.46
C PRO A 11 -1.90 -14.24 -7.93
N LYS A 12 -2.45 -15.23 -8.62
CA LYS A 12 -1.67 -16.38 -9.12
C LYS A 12 -0.83 -16.06 -10.36
N HIS A 13 -1.10 -14.97 -11.05
CA HIS A 13 -0.58 -14.66 -12.37
C HIS A 13 0.59 -13.68 -12.29
N TYR A 14 1.80 -14.20 -12.16
CA TYR A 14 3.03 -13.40 -12.16
C TYR A 14 3.65 -13.35 -13.56
N TYR A 15 4.02 -12.14 -13.99
CA TYR A 15 4.69 -11.90 -15.26
C TYR A 15 5.91 -11.02 -15.07
N THR A 16 7.01 -11.36 -15.79
CA THR A 16 8.17 -10.47 -15.83
C THR A 16 7.84 -9.18 -16.56
N GLN A 17 8.54 -8.10 -16.22
CA GLN A 17 8.36 -6.80 -16.87
C GLN A 17 8.55 -6.87 -18.38
N LYS A 18 9.48 -7.74 -18.86
CA LYS A 18 9.71 -7.98 -20.29
C LYS A 18 8.44 -8.51 -20.98
N VAL A 19 7.84 -9.55 -20.43
CA VAL A 19 6.60 -10.15 -20.98
C VAL A 19 5.45 -9.14 -21.00
N LEU A 20 5.29 -8.35 -19.93
CA LEU A 20 4.24 -7.33 -19.87
C LEU A 20 4.48 -6.20 -20.88
N LEU A 21 5.74 -5.79 -21.06
CA LEU A 21 6.09 -4.78 -22.06
C LEU A 21 5.74 -5.27 -23.49
N GLU A 22 6.14 -6.50 -23.84
CA GLU A 22 5.81 -7.11 -25.15
C GLU A 22 4.30 -7.15 -25.38
N ARG A 23 3.52 -7.61 -24.37
CA ARG A 23 2.07 -7.64 -24.46
C ARG A 23 1.42 -6.26 -24.63
N LEU A 24 1.92 -5.24 -23.95
CA LEU A 24 1.44 -3.87 -24.11
C LEU A 24 1.80 -3.26 -25.45
N GLN A 25 2.99 -3.60 -25.99
CA GLN A 25 3.38 -3.20 -27.34
C GLN A 25 2.48 -3.83 -28.40
N ASP A 26 2.18 -5.13 -28.29
CA ASP A 26 1.25 -5.83 -29.18
C ASP A 26 -0.17 -5.26 -29.06
N TYR A 27 -0.62 -4.98 -27.82
CA TYR A 27 -1.96 -4.46 -27.54
C TYR A 27 -2.20 -3.08 -28.15
N TRP A 28 -1.26 -2.14 -27.97
CA TRP A 28 -1.38 -0.79 -28.53
C TRP A 28 -1.00 -0.72 -30.01
N GLY A 29 -0.15 -1.64 -30.50
CA GLY A 29 0.25 -1.77 -31.90
C GLY A 29 0.60 -0.43 -32.54
N ASP A 30 -0.05 -0.12 -33.68
CA ASP A 30 0.18 1.12 -34.45
C ASP A 30 -0.27 2.40 -33.71
N GLN A 31 -1.07 2.31 -32.66
CA GLN A 31 -1.46 3.47 -31.85
C GLN A 31 -0.26 4.01 -31.05
N LEU A 32 0.72 3.15 -30.75
CA LEU A 32 1.92 3.50 -30.00
C LEU A 32 2.96 4.17 -30.90
N LYS A 33 2.86 5.49 -31.06
CA LYS A 33 3.74 6.29 -31.95
C LYS A 33 5.22 6.14 -31.64
N ASN A 34 5.59 5.78 -30.41
CA ASN A 34 6.99 5.62 -29.96
C ASN A 34 7.14 4.41 -29.03
N PRO A 35 7.28 3.19 -29.58
CA PRO A 35 7.51 1.98 -28.77
C PRO A 35 8.79 2.03 -27.92
N LEU A 36 9.83 2.74 -28.37
CA LEU A 36 11.07 2.91 -27.62
C LEU A 36 10.87 3.76 -26.36
N LEU A 37 9.93 4.71 -26.39
CA LEU A 37 9.55 5.49 -25.20
C LEU A 37 8.94 4.58 -24.15
N LEU A 38 7.97 3.73 -24.51
CA LEU A 38 7.36 2.77 -23.58
C LEU A 38 8.42 1.87 -22.95
N ALA A 39 9.29 1.27 -23.77
CA ALA A 39 10.36 0.41 -23.29
C ALA A 39 11.33 1.13 -22.33
N ARG A 40 11.66 2.40 -22.61
CA ARG A 40 12.48 3.23 -21.72
C ARG A 40 11.77 3.53 -20.39
N LEU A 41 10.49 3.88 -20.44
CA LEU A 41 9.69 4.15 -19.23
C LEU A 41 9.61 2.91 -18.35
N HIS A 42 9.30 1.75 -18.92
CA HIS A 42 9.23 0.47 -18.20
C HIS A 42 10.57 0.02 -17.61
N ARG A 43 11.69 0.31 -18.26
CA ARG A 43 13.02 0.08 -17.69
C ARG A 43 13.29 0.97 -16.50
N ASN A 44 12.89 2.24 -16.59
CA ASN A 44 13.17 3.25 -15.56
C ASN A 44 12.34 3.10 -14.28
N VAL A 45 11.27 2.31 -14.28
CA VAL A 45 10.49 2.04 -13.06
C VAL A 45 11.12 0.97 -12.17
N THR A 46 12.17 0.28 -12.61
CA THR A 46 12.98 -0.70 -11.84
C THR A 46 12.17 -1.87 -11.27
N VAL A 47 11.09 -2.26 -11.93
CA VAL A 47 10.23 -3.39 -11.57
C VAL A 47 10.64 -4.61 -12.39
N ASP A 48 10.98 -5.73 -11.74
CA ASP A 48 11.38 -6.96 -12.41
C ASP A 48 10.19 -7.75 -12.95
N GLY A 49 9.08 -7.72 -12.22
CA GLY A 49 7.84 -8.36 -12.60
C GLY A 49 6.69 -8.01 -11.66
N ARG A 50 5.48 -8.39 -12.04
CA ARG A 50 4.27 -8.03 -11.31
C ARG A 50 3.22 -9.13 -11.37
N TYR A 51 2.37 -9.14 -10.36
CA TYR A 51 1.16 -9.94 -10.36
C TYR A 51 0.02 -9.19 -11.04
N LEU A 52 -0.85 -9.92 -11.72
CA LEU A 52 -2.07 -9.42 -12.36
C LEU A 52 -3.30 -10.14 -11.80
N ALA A 53 -4.41 -9.43 -11.68
CA ALA A 53 -5.68 -9.95 -11.13
C ALA A 53 -6.23 -11.17 -11.87
N VAL A 54 -6.05 -11.18 -13.20
CA VAL A 54 -6.42 -12.28 -14.10
C VAL A 54 -5.26 -12.58 -15.06
N PRO A 55 -5.28 -13.69 -15.80
CA PRO A 55 -4.31 -13.96 -16.86
C PRO A 55 -4.18 -12.78 -17.84
N ALA A 56 -2.96 -12.47 -18.27
CA ALA A 56 -2.69 -11.31 -19.13
C ALA A 56 -3.48 -11.34 -20.45
N GLU A 57 -3.76 -12.53 -20.97
CA GLU A 57 -4.59 -12.76 -22.18
C GLU A 57 -6.04 -12.39 -21.98
N GLU A 58 -6.60 -12.48 -20.77
CA GLU A 58 -8.00 -12.15 -20.50
C GLU A 58 -8.26 -10.64 -20.50
N TYR A 59 -7.23 -9.80 -20.34
CA TYR A 59 -7.43 -8.35 -20.34
C TYR A 59 -8.04 -7.83 -21.64
N VAL A 60 -7.76 -8.45 -22.78
CA VAL A 60 -8.33 -8.05 -24.07
C VAL A 60 -9.85 -8.16 -24.10
N ASP A 61 -10.45 -9.01 -23.29
CA ASP A 61 -11.88 -9.26 -23.22
C ASP A 61 -12.63 -8.36 -22.22
N ILE A 62 -11.92 -7.68 -21.34
CA ILE A 62 -12.51 -6.69 -20.42
C ILE A 62 -12.79 -5.42 -21.21
N LYS A 63 -14.01 -5.15 -21.63
CA LYS A 63 -14.36 -4.04 -22.52
C LYS A 63 -14.90 -2.80 -21.80
N THR A 64 -15.41 -2.98 -20.58
CA THR A 64 -16.04 -1.90 -19.81
C THR A 64 -15.47 -1.82 -18.41
N TRP A 65 -15.58 -0.63 -17.80
CA TRP A 65 -15.25 -0.47 -16.40
C TRP A 65 -16.07 -1.38 -15.48
N GLY A 66 -17.36 -1.59 -15.79
CA GLY A 66 -18.21 -2.51 -15.01
C GLY A 66 -17.60 -3.93 -14.97
N GLN A 67 -17.19 -4.48 -16.11
CA GLN A 67 -16.51 -5.78 -16.16
C GLN A 67 -15.21 -5.81 -15.35
N ALA A 68 -14.39 -4.76 -15.46
CA ALA A 68 -13.17 -4.64 -14.65
C ALA A 68 -13.48 -4.60 -13.14
N ASN A 69 -14.52 -3.85 -12.75
CA ASN A 69 -14.94 -3.74 -11.35
C ASN A 69 -15.58 -5.03 -10.81
N ASP A 70 -16.30 -5.80 -11.63
CA ASP A 70 -16.81 -7.13 -11.24
C ASP A 70 -15.68 -8.11 -10.95
N ILE A 71 -14.63 -8.10 -11.78
CA ILE A 71 -13.40 -8.87 -11.53
C ILE A 71 -12.74 -8.37 -10.24
N TRP A 72 -12.65 -7.05 -10.06
CA TRP A 72 -12.09 -6.44 -8.86
C TRP A 72 -12.82 -6.91 -7.60
N ILE A 73 -14.16 -6.88 -7.58
CA ILE A 73 -14.96 -7.33 -6.42
C ILE A 73 -14.64 -8.80 -6.07
N ARG A 74 -14.56 -9.66 -7.07
CA ARG A 74 -14.27 -11.09 -6.86
C ARG A 74 -12.85 -11.30 -6.32
N VAL A 75 -11.85 -10.75 -7.01
CA VAL A 75 -10.43 -10.95 -6.65
C VAL A 75 -10.06 -10.25 -5.35
N ALA A 76 -10.66 -9.07 -5.06
CA ALA A 76 -10.44 -8.35 -3.82
C ALA A 76 -10.93 -9.12 -2.59
N GLN A 77 -12.03 -9.84 -2.69
CA GLN A 77 -12.48 -10.74 -1.62
C GLN A 77 -11.49 -11.88 -1.38
N GLU A 78 -11.03 -12.53 -2.45
CA GLU A 78 -10.11 -13.67 -2.38
C GLU A 78 -8.78 -13.26 -1.74
N LEU A 79 -8.20 -12.15 -2.20
CA LEU A 79 -6.90 -11.67 -1.69
C LEU A 79 -7.02 -11.05 -0.29
N GLY A 80 -8.11 -10.31 -0.02
CA GLY A 80 -8.37 -9.74 1.29
C GLY A 80 -8.51 -10.83 2.37
N GLU A 81 -9.26 -11.91 2.07
CA GLU A 81 -9.34 -13.09 2.94
C GLU A 81 -7.97 -13.71 3.16
N GLN A 82 -7.21 -13.98 2.09
CA GLN A 82 -5.89 -14.59 2.20
C GLN A 82 -4.93 -13.75 3.05
N ALA A 83 -4.85 -12.44 2.79
CA ALA A 83 -3.98 -11.54 3.54
C ALA A 83 -4.37 -11.48 5.02
N LEU A 84 -5.67 -11.38 5.32
CA LEU A 84 -6.16 -11.33 6.69
C LEU A 84 -5.95 -12.65 7.43
N CYS A 85 -6.25 -13.79 6.80
CA CYS A 85 -5.98 -15.12 7.37
C CYS A 85 -4.49 -15.30 7.71
N LEU A 86 -3.59 -14.92 6.79
CA LEU A 86 -2.15 -15.01 7.01
C LEU A 86 -1.70 -14.08 8.15
N ALA A 87 -2.24 -12.85 8.21
CA ALA A 87 -1.91 -11.91 9.27
C ALA A 87 -2.39 -12.40 10.65
N LEU A 88 -3.61 -12.91 10.75
CA LEU A 88 -4.15 -13.51 11.97
C LEU A 88 -3.31 -14.71 12.42
N HIS A 89 -3.00 -15.62 11.49
CA HIS A 89 -2.17 -16.79 11.79
C HIS A 89 -0.78 -16.40 12.33
N LYS A 90 -0.12 -15.41 11.70
CA LYS A 90 1.19 -14.90 12.17
C LYS A 90 1.12 -14.22 13.54
N ALA A 91 -0.01 -13.60 13.86
CA ALA A 91 -0.26 -12.99 15.16
C ALA A 91 -0.66 -14.03 16.25
N GLY A 92 -0.93 -15.29 15.85
CA GLY A 92 -1.51 -16.31 16.75
C GLY A 92 -2.93 -15.98 17.19
N LEU A 93 -3.68 -15.25 16.37
CA LEU A 93 -5.03 -14.78 16.65
C LEU A 93 -6.04 -15.49 15.76
N LYS A 94 -7.30 -15.47 16.23
CA LYS A 94 -8.47 -16.00 15.52
C LYS A 94 -9.36 -14.85 15.02
N THR A 95 -10.31 -15.17 14.19
CA THR A 95 -11.32 -14.22 13.70
C THR A 95 -12.12 -13.57 14.82
N GLU A 96 -12.42 -14.32 15.89
CA GLU A 96 -13.18 -13.85 17.06
C GLU A 96 -12.45 -12.78 17.87
N ASP A 97 -11.15 -12.69 17.75
CA ASP A 97 -10.32 -11.71 18.48
C ASP A 97 -10.40 -10.31 17.86
N LEU A 98 -11.00 -10.18 16.64
CA LEU A 98 -11.09 -8.90 15.95
C LEU A 98 -12.24 -8.03 16.44
N GLY A 99 -11.91 -6.83 16.90
CA GLY A 99 -12.87 -5.80 17.29
C GLY A 99 -13.15 -4.76 16.20
N CYS A 100 -12.21 -4.57 15.25
CA CYS A 100 -12.35 -3.62 14.15
C CYS A 100 -11.68 -4.13 12.87
N LEU A 101 -12.36 -3.90 11.74
CA LEU A 101 -11.85 -4.14 10.39
C LEU A 101 -11.82 -2.83 9.61
N LEU A 102 -10.62 -2.34 9.29
CA LEU A 102 -10.39 -1.26 8.35
C LEU A 102 -10.05 -1.85 6.99
N PHE A 103 -10.78 -1.49 5.97
CA PHE A 103 -10.53 -1.94 4.60
C PHE A 103 -10.15 -0.75 3.72
N THR A 104 -9.00 -0.81 3.06
CA THR A 104 -8.51 0.29 2.22
C THR A 104 -8.36 -0.14 0.78
N THR A 105 -8.79 0.72 -0.13
CA THR A 105 -8.60 0.57 -1.58
C THR A 105 -8.79 1.89 -2.31
N VAL A 106 -8.28 1.95 -3.54
CA VAL A 106 -8.50 3.06 -4.48
C VAL A 106 -8.68 2.58 -5.91
N THR A 107 -8.70 1.26 -6.14
CA THR A 107 -8.67 0.65 -7.48
C THR A 107 -9.97 -0.01 -7.90
N GLY A 108 -11.01 0.04 -7.06
CA GLY A 108 -12.34 -0.46 -7.37
C GLY A 108 -13.35 -0.05 -6.31
N VAL A 109 -14.62 -0.26 -6.57
CA VAL A 109 -15.72 0.11 -5.67
C VAL A 109 -16.72 -1.03 -5.52
N ALA A 110 -17.31 -1.15 -4.32
CA ALA A 110 -18.39 -2.07 -4.03
C ALA A 110 -19.34 -1.47 -2.97
N SER A 111 -20.62 -1.78 -3.10
CA SER A 111 -21.60 -1.49 -2.08
C SER A 111 -22.58 -2.69 -1.99
N PRO A 112 -22.54 -3.47 -0.89
CA PRO A 112 -21.70 -3.34 0.32
C PRO A 112 -20.21 -3.40 0.00
N SER A 113 -19.38 -2.68 0.79
CA SER A 113 -17.92 -2.67 0.64
C SER A 113 -17.30 -4.04 0.98
N ILE A 114 -16.08 -4.28 0.50
CA ILE A 114 -15.42 -5.60 0.62
C ILE A 114 -15.28 -6.08 2.06
N ASP A 115 -15.11 -5.17 3.03
CA ASP A 115 -15.10 -5.53 4.45
C ASP A 115 -16.39 -6.26 4.89
N ALA A 116 -17.57 -5.84 4.39
CA ALA A 116 -18.83 -6.53 4.66
C ALA A 116 -18.86 -7.94 4.05
N LEU A 117 -18.30 -8.09 2.85
CA LEU A 117 -18.22 -9.38 2.19
C LEU A 117 -17.24 -10.32 2.91
N LEU A 118 -16.11 -9.77 3.41
CA LEU A 118 -15.15 -10.52 4.22
C LEU A 118 -15.73 -10.99 5.56
N ILE A 119 -16.55 -10.17 6.23
CA ILE A 119 -17.22 -10.55 7.48
C ILE A 119 -18.05 -11.82 7.27
N ASN A 120 -18.89 -11.85 6.23
CA ASN A 120 -19.69 -13.02 5.92
C ASN A 120 -18.84 -14.22 5.50
N ARG A 121 -17.85 -14.00 4.64
CA ARG A 121 -17.02 -15.06 4.05
C ARG A 121 -16.12 -15.74 5.09
N MET A 122 -15.61 -15.00 6.05
CA MET A 122 -14.67 -15.47 7.08
C MET A 122 -15.33 -15.77 8.41
N GLY A 123 -16.63 -15.52 8.57
CA GLY A 123 -17.33 -15.66 9.85
C GLY A 123 -16.79 -14.73 10.93
N LEU A 124 -16.47 -13.48 10.57
CA LEU A 124 -16.01 -12.49 11.56
C LEU A 124 -17.15 -12.12 12.53
N PRO A 125 -16.84 -11.60 13.74
CA PRO A 125 -17.87 -11.25 14.73
C PRO A 125 -18.91 -10.28 14.16
N ALA A 126 -20.20 -10.55 14.39
CA ALA A 126 -21.28 -9.70 13.88
C ALA A 126 -21.27 -8.27 14.45
N ASN A 127 -20.63 -8.07 15.60
CA ASN A 127 -20.46 -6.77 16.25
C ASN A 127 -19.12 -6.09 15.95
N ILE A 128 -18.33 -6.63 15.00
CA ILE A 128 -17.08 -6.01 14.56
C ILE A 128 -17.34 -4.61 13.99
N ARG A 129 -16.51 -3.64 14.35
CA ARG A 129 -16.59 -2.30 13.78
C ARG A 129 -15.96 -2.28 12.39
N ARG A 130 -16.60 -1.58 11.48
CA ARG A 130 -16.22 -1.49 10.07
C ARG A 130 -15.80 -0.08 9.72
N THR A 131 -14.69 0.03 8.99
CA THR A 131 -14.20 1.33 8.48
C THR A 131 -13.68 1.15 7.05
N PRO A 132 -14.55 1.17 6.03
CA PRO A 132 -14.11 1.21 4.65
C PRO A 132 -13.50 2.59 4.34
N ILE A 133 -12.30 2.60 3.74
CA ILE A 133 -11.55 3.80 3.37
C ILE A 133 -11.33 3.78 1.87
N PHE A 134 -11.87 4.75 1.17
CA PHE A 134 -11.66 4.97 -0.26
C PHE A 134 -11.11 6.38 -0.50
N GLY A 135 -10.23 6.54 -1.50
CA GLY A 135 -9.75 7.85 -1.95
C GLY A 135 -8.42 8.32 -1.35
N LEU A 136 -7.89 7.65 -0.31
CA LEU A 136 -6.56 7.97 0.23
C LEU A 136 -5.40 7.42 -0.63
N GLY A 137 -5.65 6.45 -1.52
CA GLY A 137 -4.64 5.87 -2.40
C GLY A 137 -3.43 5.34 -1.64
N CYS A 138 -2.24 5.65 -2.14
CA CYS A 138 -0.99 5.10 -1.63
C CYS A 138 -0.73 5.37 -0.14
N VAL A 139 -1.27 6.43 0.45
CA VAL A 139 -1.11 6.72 1.88
C VAL A 139 -1.96 5.82 2.77
N ALA A 140 -2.99 5.15 2.21
CA ALA A 140 -4.03 4.49 2.99
C ALA A 140 -3.52 3.31 3.84
N GLY A 141 -2.43 2.65 3.46
CA GLY A 141 -1.83 1.61 4.30
C GLY A 141 -1.28 2.15 5.62
N ALA A 142 -0.54 3.26 5.57
CA ALA A 142 -0.04 3.94 6.78
C ALA A 142 -1.19 4.59 7.57
N ALA A 143 -2.14 5.25 6.87
CA ALA A 143 -3.32 5.83 7.49
C ALA A 143 -4.18 4.77 8.17
N GLY A 144 -4.33 3.59 7.57
CA GLY A 144 -5.00 2.44 8.20
C GLY A 144 -4.35 2.02 9.52
N ILE A 145 -3.01 1.93 9.57
CA ILE A 145 -2.27 1.67 10.82
C ILE A 145 -2.53 2.77 11.85
N ALA A 146 -2.50 4.04 11.44
CA ALA A 146 -2.79 5.17 12.34
C ALA A 146 -4.22 5.08 12.90
N ARG A 147 -5.23 4.85 12.06
CA ARG A 147 -6.65 4.71 12.49
C ARG A 147 -6.88 3.46 13.34
N ALA A 148 -6.21 2.34 13.01
CA ALA A 148 -6.22 1.14 13.85
C ALA A 148 -5.62 1.43 15.24
N SER A 149 -4.54 2.22 15.30
CA SER A 149 -3.93 2.63 16.58
C SER A 149 -4.86 3.53 17.42
N ASP A 150 -5.60 4.45 16.76
CA ASP A 150 -6.62 5.28 17.41
C ASP A 150 -7.75 4.42 18.01
N TYR A 151 -8.20 3.41 17.23
CA TYR A 151 -9.22 2.48 17.72
C TYR A 151 -8.75 1.70 18.94
N VAL A 152 -7.58 1.06 18.89
CA VAL A 152 -7.10 0.25 20.03
C VAL A 152 -6.62 1.11 21.21
N ARG A 153 -6.36 2.39 21.00
CA ARG A 153 -6.16 3.35 22.11
C ARG A 153 -7.42 3.60 22.89
N ALA A 154 -8.56 3.73 22.18
CA ALA A 154 -9.87 3.88 22.79
C ALA A 154 -10.39 2.55 23.39
N TYR A 155 -9.99 1.41 22.81
CA TYR A 155 -10.39 0.07 23.25
C TYR A 155 -9.14 -0.79 23.54
N PRO A 156 -8.43 -0.56 24.66
CA PRO A 156 -7.09 -1.08 24.91
C PRO A 156 -7.00 -2.60 25.04
N LYS A 157 -8.13 -3.29 25.25
CA LYS A 157 -8.23 -4.76 25.30
C LYS A 157 -8.63 -5.39 23.97
N GLN A 158 -8.72 -4.60 22.89
CA GLN A 158 -9.17 -5.08 21.58
C GLN A 158 -8.07 -5.06 20.53
N THR A 159 -8.37 -5.66 19.38
CA THR A 159 -7.51 -5.66 18.21
C THR A 159 -8.21 -5.02 17.01
N ALA A 160 -7.43 -4.54 16.07
CA ALA A 160 -7.92 -4.04 14.80
C ALA A 160 -7.11 -4.67 13.66
N ALA A 161 -7.78 -5.02 12.57
CA ALA A 161 -7.15 -5.42 11.33
C ALA A 161 -7.22 -4.27 10.31
N VAL A 162 -6.11 -4.01 9.64
CA VAL A 162 -6.06 -3.20 8.42
C VAL A 162 -5.90 -4.17 7.26
N VAL A 163 -6.81 -4.12 6.30
CA VAL A 163 -6.74 -4.92 5.07
C VAL A 163 -6.72 -3.97 3.89
N SER A 164 -5.67 -4.03 3.10
CA SER A 164 -5.46 -3.21 1.91
C SER A 164 -5.48 -4.10 0.68
N VAL A 165 -6.33 -3.81 -0.30
CA VAL A 165 -6.39 -4.57 -1.55
C VAL A 165 -6.36 -3.62 -2.73
N GLU A 166 -5.38 -3.80 -3.61
CA GLU A 166 -5.23 -2.98 -4.80
C GLU A 166 -5.03 -3.85 -6.03
N LEU A 167 -5.86 -3.65 -7.03
CA LEU A 167 -5.81 -4.34 -8.31
C LEU A 167 -5.63 -3.29 -9.42
N CYS A 168 -4.45 -2.68 -9.42
CA CYS A 168 -4.13 -1.54 -10.28
C CYS A 168 -4.18 -1.89 -11.78
N SER A 169 -3.93 -3.15 -12.13
CA SER A 169 -3.99 -3.59 -13.53
C SER A 169 -5.38 -3.44 -14.14
N LEU A 170 -6.44 -3.51 -13.31
CA LEU A 170 -7.82 -3.34 -13.75
C LEU A 170 -8.21 -1.88 -13.98
N THR A 171 -7.36 -0.92 -13.61
CA THR A 171 -7.56 0.52 -13.87
C THR A 171 -6.90 0.99 -15.17
N LEU A 172 -6.22 0.10 -15.91
CA LEU A 172 -5.51 0.46 -17.15
C LEU A 172 -6.44 1.11 -18.16
N GLN A 173 -6.12 2.36 -18.56
CA GLN A 173 -6.85 3.09 -19.59
C GLN A 173 -6.24 2.77 -20.97
N ARG A 174 -6.98 2.03 -21.77
CA ARG A 174 -6.49 1.45 -23.02
C ARG A 174 -6.28 2.48 -24.13
N GLU A 175 -7.10 3.55 -24.11
CA GLU A 175 -7.05 4.61 -25.12
C GLU A 175 -6.16 5.78 -24.68
N ASP A 176 -5.61 5.73 -23.45
CA ASP A 176 -4.78 6.79 -22.91
C ASP A 176 -3.28 6.46 -23.12
N LEU A 177 -2.66 7.10 -24.10
CA LEU A 177 -1.21 7.00 -24.37
C LEU A 177 -0.43 8.16 -23.74
N SER A 178 -0.98 8.82 -22.72
CA SER A 178 -0.23 9.81 -21.93
C SER A 178 0.96 9.19 -21.22
N VAL A 179 2.00 9.98 -20.99
CA VAL A 179 3.20 9.53 -20.27
C VAL A 179 2.85 8.99 -18.87
N ALA A 180 1.88 9.59 -18.20
CA ALA A 180 1.40 9.13 -16.90
C ALA A 180 0.84 7.70 -16.98
N ASN A 181 -0.05 7.40 -17.93
CA ASN A 181 -0.60 6.06 -18.11
C ASN A 181 0.46 5.05 -18.57
N LEU A 182 1.38 5.45 -19.47
CA LEU A 182 2.48 4.59 -19.90
C LEU A 182 3.46 4.24 -18.76
N ILE A 183 3.77 5.18 -17.87
CA ILE A 183 4.58 4.89 -16.67
C ILE A 183 3.80 3.97 -15.73
N SER A 184 2.53 4.29 -15.47
CA SER A 184 1.66 3.54 -14.58
C SER A 184 1.51 2.09 -15.01
N SER A 185 1.38 1.84 -16.31
CA SER A 185 1.28 0.48 -16.89
C SER A 185 2.54 -0.37 -16.66
N GLY A 186 3.67 0.23 -16.33
CA GLY A 186 4.91 -0.45 -15.97
C GLY A 186 5.19 -0.51 -14.46
N LEU A 187 4.61 0.41 -13.69
CA LEU A 187 4.93 0.61 -12.28
C LEU A 187 3.95 -0.07 -11.32
N PHE A 188 2.63 0.14 -11.54
CA PHE A 188 1.60 -0.34 -10.62
C PHE A 188 1.29 -1.83 -10.82
N ALA A 189 0.91 -2.50 -9.74
CA ALA A 189 0.71 -3.93 -9.68
C ALA A 189 -0.47 -4.31 -8.78
N ASP A 190 -0.79 -5.59 -8.71
CA ASP A 190 -1.92 -6.14 -7.98
C ASP A 190 -1.47 -6.93 -6.77
N GLY A 191 -2.15 -6.72 -5.66
CA GLY A 191 -1.92 -7.47 -4.44
C GLY A 191 -2.75 -6.96 -3.27
N ALA A 192 -2.66 -7.69 -2.19
CA ALA A 192 -3.25 -7.34 -0.91
C ALA A 192 -2.22 -7.45 0.21
N ALA A 193 -2.44 -6.69 1.27
CA ALA A 193 -1.71 -6.87 2.51
C ALA A 193 -2.62 -6.59 3.70
N ALA A 194 -2.36 -7.25 4.81
CA ALA A 194 -3.06 -7.01 6.07
C ALA A 194 -2.06 -6.82 7.21
N ALA A 195 -2.45 -6.00 8.19
CA ALA A 195 -1.72 -5.86 9.44
C ALA A 195 -2.68 -5.93 10.63
N ILE A 196 -2.24 -6.57 11.69
CA ILE A 196 -2.98 -6.67 12.95
C ILE A 196 -2.37 -5.72 13.97
N VAL A 197 -3.19 -4.85 14.54
CA VAL A 197 -2.81 -3.92 15.60
C VAL A 197 -3.52 -4.30 16.90
N THR A 198 -2.76 -4.44 17.98
CA THR A 198 -3.30 -4.81 19.30
C THR A 198 -3.24 -3.64 20.28
N GLY A 199 -4.23 -3.56 21.15
CA GLY A 199 -4.25 -2.64 22.26
C GLY A 199 -3.18 -2.95 23.30
N LYS A 200 -2.90 -1.99 24.19
CA LYS A 200 -1.83 -2.17 25.22
C LYS A 200 -2.18 -3.20 26.28
N ASP A 201 -3.47 -3.41 26.52
CA ASP A 201 -4.02 -4.31 27.54
C ASP A 201 -4.68 -5.55 26.89
N PHE A 202 -4.40 -5.81 25.62
CA PHE A 202 -4.87 -7.01 24.93
C PHE A 202 -4.11 -8.23 25.45
N GLU A 203 -4.83 -9.22 25.93
CA GLU A 203 -4.29 -10.49 26.40
C GLU A 203 -4.46 -11.54 25.29
N SER A 204 -3.37 -11.95 24.69
CA SER A 204 -3.37 -13.07 23.75
C SER A 204 -3.38 -14.39 24.52
N ASN A 205 -4.18 -15.35 24.07
CA ASN A 205 -4.28 -16.69 24.65
C ASN A 205 -2.96 -17.48 24.48
N GLY A 206 -1.89 -17.05 25.16
CA GLY A 206 -0.60 -17.74 25.19
C GLY A 206 0.39 -17.41 24.06
N THR A 207 0.10 -16.43 23.23
CA THR A 207 1.02 -15.97 22.16
C THR A 207 1.71 -14.66 22.56
N ASP A 208 3.03 -14.66 22.59
CA ASP A 208 3.80 -13.43 22.83
C ASP A 208 3.75 -12.51 21.59
N ILE A 209 3.14 -11.34 21.72
CA ILE A 209 3.07 -10.36 20.64
C ILE A 209 4.37 -9.55 20.61
N THR A 210 5.24 -9.90 19.69
CA THR A 210 6.62 -9.38 19.61
C THR A 210 6.86 -8.28 18.58
N GLY A 211 5.82 -7.83 17.85
CA GLY A 211 5.95 -6.79 16.82
C GLY A 211 6.24 -5.39 17.37
N PRO A 212 6.53 -4.41 16.51
CA PRO A 212 6.91 -3.07 16.94
C PRO A 212 5.76 -2.35 17.67
N LYS A 213 6.12 -1.56 18.69
CA LYS A 213 5.19 -0.63 19.36
C LYS A 213 4.93 0.54 18.43
N ILE A 214 3.68 0.99 18.39
CA ILE A 214 3.31 2.29 17.80
C ILE A 214 3.41 3.34 18.91
N LEU A 215 4.37 4.25 18.79
CA LEU A 215 4.59 5.31 19.77
C LEU A 215 3.72 6.54 19.48
N ALA A 216 3.68 6.97 18.23
CA ALA A 216 2.91 8.13 17.77
C ALA A 216 2.55 8.01 16.28
N THR A 217 1.55 8.78 15.85
CA THR A 217 1.14 8.92 14.46
C THR A 217 0.92 10.40 14.12
N ARG A 218 1.10 10.78 12.84
CA ARG A 218 0.83 12.13 12.35
C ARG A 218 0.35 12.11 10.91
N SER A 219 -0.79 12.75 10.65
CA SER A 219 -1.28 13.04 9.31
C SER A 219 -0.87 14.47 8.93
N ILE A 220 -0.43 14.68 7.70
CA ILE A 220 -0.05 15.99 7.16
C ILE A 220 -0.71 16.14 5.80
N PHE A 221 -1.46 17.21 5.62
CA PHE A 221 -2.08 17.58 4.35
C PHE A 221 -1.34 18.78 3.75
N TYR A 222 -1.12 18.76 2.44
CA TYR A 222 -0.48 19.84 1.70
C TYR A 222 -1.55 20.61 0.91
N PRO A 223 -1.92 21.80 1.31
CA PRO A 223 -2.99 22.57 0.65
C PRO A 223 -2.68 22.87 -0.83
N SER A 224 -3.73 22.90 -1.67
CA SER A 224 -3.64 23.25 -3.10
C SER A 224 -2.73 22.30 -3.92
N THR A 225 -2.80 20.99 -3.63
CA THR A 225 -2.00 19.97 -4.30
C THR A 225 -2.85 18.83 -4.87
N GLU A 226 -4.13 19.06 -5.13
CA GLU A 226 -5.10 18.06 -5.60
C GLU A 226 -4.69 17.45 -6.95
N GLU A 227 -4.03 18.23 -7.80
CA GLU A 227 -3.57 17.82 -9.13
C GLU A 227 -2.25 17.03 -9.11
N MET A 228 -1.63 16.81 -7.93
CA MET A 228 -0.35 16.12 -7.84
C MET A 228 -0.48 14.64 -8.10
N MET A 229 -1.52 14.00 -7.54
CA MET A 229 -1.74 12.55 -7.66
C MET A 229 -3.20 12.22 -7.39
N GLY A 230 -3.75 11.27 -8.16
CA GLY A 230 -5.11 10.79 -7.93
C GLY A 230 -5.72 10.11 -9.14
N TRP A 231 -7.04 10.09 -9.15
CA TRP A 231 -7.85 9.57 -10.24
C TRP A 231 -8.81 10.63 -10.77
N ASN A 232 -8.88 10.75 -12.08
CA ASN A 232 -10.05 11.32 -12.75
C ASN A 232 -11.01 10.15 -13.05
N ILE A 233 -12.15 10.11 -12.34
CA ILE A 233 -13.13 9.03 -12.44
C ILE A 233 -14.22 9.41 -13.42
N SER A 234 -14.46 8.57 -14.42
CA SER A 234 -15.46 8.76 -15.47
C SER A 234 -16.18 7.44 -15.78
N GLU A 235 -17.02 7.43 -16.82
CA GLU A 235 -17.64 6.22 -17.36
C GLU A 235 -16.61 5.19 -17.87
N LYS A 236 -15.36 5.61 -18.13
CA LYS A 236 -14.25 4.73 -18.51
C LYS A 236 -13.47 4.18 -17.29
N GLY A 237 -13.88 4.54 -16.07
CA GLY A 237 -13.24 4.15 -14.82
C GLY A 237 -12.20 5.15 -14.33
N PHE A 238 -11.11 4.63 -13.78
CA PHE A 238 -10.07 5.38 -13.07
C PHE A 238 -8.94 5.79 -14.02
N ARG A 239 -8.88 7.06 -14.40
CA ARG A 239 -7.78 7.62 -15.19
C ARG A 239 -6.74 8.24 -14.25
N ILE A 240 -5.49 7.83 -14.38
CA ILE A 240 -4.40 8.29 -13.51
C ILE A 240 -4.10 9.78 -13.66
N ILE A 241 -3.97 10.47 -12.52
CA ILE A 241 -3.32 11.77 -12.38
C ILE A 241 -2.01 11.52 -11.66
N LEU A 242 -0.89 11.88 -12.28
CA LEU A 242 0.45 11.71 -11.72
C LEU A 242 1.36 12.82 -12.23
N SER A 243 1.60 13.81 -11.38
CA SER A 243 2.47 14.94 -11.67
C SER A 243 3.94 14.56 -11.59
N THR A 244 4.75 15.16 -12.43
CA THR A 244 6.22 15.08 -12.37
C THR A 244 6.80 15.83 -11.18
N GLU A 245 6.00 16.67 -10.51
CA GLU A 245 6.40 17.48 -9.35
C GLU A 245 6.34 16.72 -8.01
N VAL A 246 5.74 15.53 -7.96
CA VAL A 246 5.64 14.72 -6.74
C VAL A 246 7.00 14.54 -6.05
N PRO A 247 8.11 14.18 -6.74
CA PRO A 247 9.43 14.05 -6.09
C PRO A 247 9.95 15.37 -5.51
N THR A 248 9.67 16.50 -6.16
CA THR A 248 10.06 17.83 -5.67
C THR A 248 9.33 18.15 -4.38
N LEU A 249 8.00 17.95 -4.35
CA LEU A 249 7.19 18.17 -3.16
C LEU A 249 7.68 17.34 -1.96
N ILE A 250 8.09 16.09 -2.23
CA ILE A 250 8.65 15.19 -1.20
C ILE A 250 9.96 15.74 -0.65
N ARG A 251 10.91 16.16 -1.52
CA ARG A 251 12.20 16.71 -1.09
C ARG A 251 12.05 17.95 -0.22
N GLU A 252 11.11 18.82 -0.57
CA GLU A 252 10.88 20.08 0.12
C GLU A 252 10.22 19.91 1.49
N ASN A 253 9.37 18.88 1.65
CA ASN A 253 8.49 18.81 2.81
C ASN A 253 8.80 17.66 3.77
N LEU A 254 9.09 16.43 3.27
CA LEU A 254 9.15 15.24 4.11
C LEU A 254 10.16 15.37 5.26
N GLY A 255 11.35 15.90 4.98
CA GLY A 255 12.40 16.06 6.01
C GLY A 255 11.99 17.02 7.13
N ARG A 256 11.35 18.15 6.77
CA ARG A 256 10.80 19.12 7.74
C ARG A 256 9.72 18.46 8.60
N ASP A 257 8.80 17.75 7.97
CA ASP A 257 7.62 17.20 8.62
C ASP A 257 8.00 16.05 9.57
N VAL A 258 8.95 15.20 9.17
CA VAL A 258 9.52 14.15 10.04
C VAL A 258 10.27 14.76 11.22
N ASN A 259 11.07 15.82 11.01
CA ASN A 259 11.77 16.49 12.09
C ASN A 259 10.80 17.10 13.12
N ALA A 260 9.73 17.78 12.66
CA ALA A 260 8.71 18.34 13.52
C ALA A 260 7.93 17.24 14.29
N PHE A 261 7.60 16.13 13.60
CA PHE A 261 6.93 15.00 14.22
C PHE A 261 7.77 14.36 15.35
N LEU A 262 9.06 14.14 15.08
CA LEU A 262 9.98 13.56 16.07
C LEU A 262 10.24 14.49 17.25
N ALA A 263 10.39 15.78 16.99
CA ALA A 263 10.64 16.79 18.04
C ALA A 263 9.49 16.81 19.07
N ASP A 264 8.23 16.69 18.62
CA ASP A 264 7.07 16.60 19.52
C ASP A 264 7.06 15.33 20.40
N GLN A 265 7.84 14.33 20.01
CA GLN A 265 8.01 13.08 20.76
C GLN A 265 9.35 13.04 21.55
N GLY A 266 10.15 14.12 21.51
CA GLY A 266 11.44 14.22 22.16
C GLY A 266 12.59 13.49 21.45
N TYR A 267 12.42 13.17 20.16
CA TYR A 267 13.41 12.46 19.34
C TYR A 267 13.98 13.36 18.23
N LYS A 268 15.08 12.90 17.65
CA LYS A 268 15.74 13.49 16.48
C LYS A 268 15.75 12.49 15.33
N ARG A 269 15.91 12.97 14.10
CA ARG A 269 16.02 12.10 12.92
C ARG A 269 17.19 11.12 13.01
N SER A 270 18.32 11.50 13.63
CA SER A 270 19.47 10.63 13.87
C SER A 270 19.18 9.43 14.79
N ASP A 271 18.06 9.45 15.53
CA ASP A 271 17.64 8.39 16.41
C ASP A 271 16.91 7.27 15.64
N LEU A 272 16.41 7.57 14.44
CA LEU A 272 15.79 6.59 13.57
C LEU A 272 16.85 5.68 12.95
N LYS A 273 16.61 4.35 13.00
CA LYS A 273 17.51 3.32 12.44
C LYS A 273 16.77 2.30 11.57
N SER A 274 15.44 2.43 11.43
CA SER A 274 14.63 1.55 10.60
C SER A 274 13.61 2.36 9.83
N PHE A 275 13.44 2.03 8.54
CA PHE A 275 12.56 2.76 7.65
C PHE A 275 11.66 1.80 6.88
N VAL A 276 10.34 2.02 6.98
CA VAL A 276 9.30 1.31 6.25
C VAL A 276 8.60 2.33 5.38
N LEU A 277 9.13 2.57 4.17
CA LEU A 277 8.59 3.59 3.27
C LEU A 277 7.81 2.97 2.12
N HIS A 278 6.71 3.63 1.76
CA HIS A 278 5.89 3.27 0.62
C HIS A 278 6.70 3.27 -0.70
N THR A 279 6.48 2.26 -1.54
CA THR A 279 7.19 2.02 -2.81
C THR A 279 6.57 2.81 -3.98
N GLY A 280 6.53 4.12 -3.88
CA GLY A 280 5.88 5.00 -4.87
C GLY A 280 6.51 5.00 -6.26
N GLY A 281 7.69 4.41 -6.40
CA GLY A 281 8.52 4.34 -7.60
C GLY A 281 9.92 4.88 -7.34
N PRO A 282 10.88 4.69 -8.28
CA PRO A 282 12.29 5.04 -8.07
C PRO A 282 12.49 6.50 -7.65
N LYS A 283 11.89 7.43 -8.39
CA LYS A 283 12.01 8.88 -8.10
C LYS A 283 11.42 9.27 -6.75
N VAL A 284 10.39 8.56 -6.27
CA VAL A 284 9.78 8.78 -4.95
C VAL A 284 10.71 8.26 -3.86
N LEU A 285 11.30 7.07 -4.03
CA LEU A 285 12.25 6.52 -3.08
C LEU A 285 13.53 7.36 -3.01
N ASP A 286 14.08 7.79 -4.15
CA ASP A 286 15.23 8.70 -4.21
C ASP A 286 14.91 10.02 -3.50
N ALA A 287 13.76 10.64 -3.79
CA ALA A 287 13.34 11.88 -3.17
C ALA A 287 13.16 11.74 -1.65
N SER A 288 12.66 10.59 -1.19
CA SER A 288 12.51 10.30 0.24
C SER A 288 13.86 10.09 0.91
N ALA A 289 14.79 9.40 0.24
CA ALA A 289 16.16 9.24 0.72
C ALA A 289 16.87 10.59 0.85
N ASP A 290 16.79 11.43 -0.19
CA ASP A 290 17.35 12.79 -0.18
C ASP A 290 16.79 13.63 0.98
N ALA A 291 15.45 13.66 1.11
CA ALA A 291 14.75 14.45 2.13
C ALA A 291 15.11 14.03 3.57
N LEU A 292 15.33 12.74 3.78
CA LEU A 292 15.63 12.16 5.09
C LEU A 292 17.14 12.01 5.34
N GLY A 293 17.99 12.23 4.33
CA GLY A 293 19.44 12.05 4.40
C GLY A 293 19.82 10.59 4.60
N LEU A 294 19.12 9.68 3.92
CA LEU A 294 19.34 8.23 4.00
C LEU A 294 20.35 7.78 2.94
N HIS A 295 21.19 6.84 3.32
CA HIS A 295 22.24 6.28 2.47
C HIS A 295 22.43 4.79 2.81
N ASN A 296 23.20 4.08 1.98
CA ASN A 296 23.75 2.75 2.35
C ASN A 296 22.73 1.67 2.75
N GLY A 297 21.67 1.49 1.95
CA GLY A 297 20.77 0.36 2.13
C GLY A 297 19.64 0.55 3.15
N GLU A 298 19.49 1.73 3.73
CA GLU A 298 18.42 2.01 4.71
C GLU A 298 17.02 1.86 4.12
N LEU A 299 16.85 1.97 2.79
CA LEU A 299 15.60 1.74 2.06
C LEU A 299 15.56 0.42 1.28
N ASP A 300 16.48 -0.52 1.51
CA ASP A 300 16.54 -1.78 0.75
C ASP A 300 15.24 -2.57 0.79
N ALA A 301 14.53 -2.58 1.93
CA ALA A 301 13.23 -3.24 2.03
C ALA A 301 12.20 -2.65 1.07
N SER A 302 12.16 -1.32 0.93
CA SER A 302 11.27 -0.62 0.00
C SER A 302 11.68 -0.85 -1.46
N TRP A 303 12.98 -0.79 -1.76
CA TRP A 303 13.51 -1.08 -3.09
C TRP A 303 13.28 -2.52 -3.52
N ASP A 304 13.49 -3.48 -2.62
CA ASP A 304 13.25 -4.89 -2.91
C ASP A 304 11.78 -5.19 -3.15
N CYS A 305 10.88 -4.60 -2.36
CA CYS A 305 9.44 -4.70 -2.59
C CYS A 305 9.08 -4.14 -3.97
N LEU A 306 9.56 -2.92 -4.31
CA LEU A 306 9.31 -2.31 -5.62
C LEU A 306 9.80 -3.20 -6.77
N ARG A 307 11.02 -3.70 -6.69
CA ARG A 307 11.60 -4.57 -7.73
C ARG A 307 10.80 -5.86 -7.92
N LYS A 308 10.46 -6.54 -6.81
CA LYS A 308 9.86 -7.87 -6.85
C LYS A 308 8.39 -7.89 -7.25
N VAL A 309 7.63 -6.87 -6.83
CA VAL A 309 6.16 -6.89 -6.99
C VAL A 309 5.56 -5.60 -7.53
N GLY A 310 6.37 -4.54 -7.75
CA GLY A 310 5.90 -3.25 -8.22
C GLY A 310 5.24 -2.40 -7.13
N ASN A 311 4.58 -1.32 -7.54
CA ASN A 311 3.82 -0.46 -6.65
C ASN A 311 2.39 -0.99 -6.47
N LEU A 312 2.08 -1.50 -5.29
CA LEU A 312 0.75 -2.02 -4.89
C LEU A 312 -0.12 -0.93 -4.24
N SER A 313 0.10 0.35 -4.56
CA SER A 313 -0.63 1.47 -3.95
C SER A 313 -0.67 1.34 -2.40
N SER A 314 -1.85 1.35 -1.78
CA SER A 314 -1.99 1.30 -0.31
C SER A 314 -1.40 0.03 0.34
N ALA A 315 -1.34 -1.09 -0.36
CA ALA A 315 -0.80 -2.34 0.16
C ALA A 315 0.75 -2.34 0.25
N SER A 316 1.44 -1.51 -0.55
CA SER A 316 2.91 -1.52 -0.63
C SER A 316 3.60 -1.35 0.72
N VAL A 317 3.22 -0.33 1.51
CA VAL A 317 3.87 -0.05 2.79
C VAL A 317 3.68 -1.18 3.80
N LEU A 318 2.57 -1.90 3.73
CA LEU A 318 2.31 -3.09 4.55
C LEU A 318 3.14 -4.30 4.09
N CYS A 319 3.40 -4.44 2.78
CA CYS A 319 4.32 -5.46 2.25
C CYS A 319 5.76 -5.19 2.70
N VAL A 320 6.20 -3.92 2.67
CA VAL A 320 7.52 -3.52 3.20
C VAL A 320 7.60 -3.80 4.70
N LEU A 321 6.53 -3.49 5.45
CA LEU A 321 6.45 -3.77 6.88
C LEU A 321 6.58 -5.28 7.16
N GLU A 322 5.91 -6.13 6.38
CA GLU A 322 6.04 -7.59 6.48
C GLU A 322 7.49 -8.04 6.30
N ASP A 323 8.18 -7.53 5.25
CA ASP A 323 9.57 -7.89 4.98
C ASP A 323 10.49 -7.46 6.11
N VAL A 324 10.32 -6.23 6.63
CA VAL A 324 11.12 -5.76 7.77
C VAL A 324 10.86 -6.59 9.02
N MET A 325 9.61 -6.91 9.34
CA MET A 325 9.26 -7.73 10.51
C MET A 325 9.84 -9.15 10.44
N LYS A 326 9.87 -9.73 9.24
CA LYS A 326 10.24 -11.13 9.02
C LYS A 326 11.73 -11.32 8.74
N ASN A 327 12.31 -10.51 7.85
CA ASN A 327 13.62 -10.76 7.26
C ASN A 327 14.70 -9.74 7.68
N ARG A 328 14.31 -8.57 8.19
CA ARG A 328 15.21 -7.44 8.47
C ARG A 328 14.92 -6.82 9.83
N ARG A 329 14.42 -7.62 10.76
CA ARG A 329 13.93 -7.15 12.04
C ARG A 329 15.05 -6.42 12.80
N PRO A 330 14.83 -5.12 13.14
CA PRO A 330 15.79 -4.37 13.94
C PRO A 330 15.93 -4.90 15.36
N GLU A 331 17.03 -4.55 16.02
CA GLU A 331 17.25 -4.87 17.43
C GLU A 331 16.17 -4.26 18.33
N PRO A 332 15.80 -4.94 19.43
CA PRO A 332 14.82 -4.42 20.38
C PRO A 332 15.17 -3.01 20.89
N GLY A 333 14.18 -2.14 20.93
CA GLY A 333 14.35 -0.74 21.32
C GLY A 333 14.68 0.22 20.17
N THR A 334 15.04 -0.29 19.00
CA THR A 334 15.33 0.51 17.80
C THR A 334 14.11 1.37 17.39
N LEU A 335 14.33 2.67 17.15
CA LEU A 335 13.29 3.55 16.60
C LEU A 335 13.22 3.41 15.09
N GLY A 336 11.97 3.35 14.59
CA GLY A 336 11.67 3.26 13.18
C GLY A 336 10.60 4.25 12.73
N LEU A 337 10.64 4.59 11.46
CA LEU A 337 9.63 5.39 10.79
C LEU A 337 8.91 4.54 9.74
N LEU A 338 7.58 4.39 9.86
CA LEU A 338 6.73 3.94 8.77
C LEU A 338 6.08 5.19 8.17
N ALA A 339 6.23 5.37 6.85
CA ALA A 339 5.66 6.51 6.17
C ALA A 339 5.14 6.18 4.77
N ALA A 340 4.04 6.81 4.41
CA ALA A 340 3.48 6.79 3.07
C ALA A 340 2.94 8.16 2.69
N MET A 341 2.84 8.39 1.38
CA MET A 341 2.26 9.60 0.81
C MET A 341 1.26 9.21 -0.28
N GLY A 342 0.28 10.05 -0.52
CA GLY A 342 -0.78 9.76 -1.48
C GLY A 342 -1.62 10.98 -1.83
N PRO A 343 -2.72 10.71 -2.57
CA PRO A 343 -3.64 11.76 -3.00
C PRO A 343 -4.09 12.68 -1.89
N GLY A 344 -4.15 14.02 -2.26
CA GLY A 344 -4.56 15.06 -1.36
C GLY A 344 -3.83 16.38 -1.66
N PHE A 345 -2.54 16.46 -1.89
CA PHE A 345 -1.52 15.47 -1.51
C PHE A 345 -1.33 15.43 0.00
N CYS A 346 -0.97 14.28 0.54
CA CYS A 346 -0.81 14.15 1.99
C CYS A 346 0.25 13.10 2.34
N SER A 347 0.72 13.14 3.59
CA SER A 347 1.59 12.12 4.17
C SER A 347 1.03 11.60 5.49
N GLU A 348 1.32 10.35 5.80
CA GLU A 348 1.06 9.71 7.09
C GLU A 348 2.34 9.14 7.66
N LEU A 349 2.65 9.52 8.90
CA LEU A 349 3.86 9.14 9.62
C LEU A 349 3.47 8.31 10.84
N VAL A 350 4.17 7.19 11.05
CA VAL A 350 4.00 6.31 12.22
C VAL A 350 5.36 6.07 12.84
N LEU A 351 5.54 6.51 14.08
CA LEU A 351 6.77 6.25 14.86
C LEU A 351 6.67 4.89 15.53
N LEU A 352 7.64 4.04 15.24
CA LEU A 352 7.72 2.67 15.72
C LEU A 352 8.87 2.50 16.70
N GLN A 353 8.73 1.54 17.63
CA GLN A 353 9.81 1.00 18.44
C GLN A 353 9.79 -0.53 18.35
N TRP A 354 10.88 -1.08 17.86
CA TRP A 354 11.07 -2.52 17.65
C TRP A 354 11.35 -3.28 18.95
#